data_d9895d5c03817b94d89af986d5ebfd53
#
_entry.id   d9895d5c03817b94d89af986d5ebfd53
#
_cell.length_a   1.000
_cell.length_b   1.000
_cell.length_c   1.000
_cell.angle_alpha   90.00
_cell.angle_beta   90.00
_cell.angle_gamma   90.00
#
_symmetry.space_group_name_H-M   'P 1'
#
loop_
_entity.id
_entity.type
_entity.pdbx_description
1 polymer ?
#
loop_
_entity_poly.entity_id
_entity_poly.type
_entity_poly.pdbx_seq_one_letter_code
_entity_poly.pdbx_strand_id
1 'polypeptide(L)' 'MKLARLRRDLSMITPGLTITQVKAGTVVQVAEPRRGSVLVYAPGRLIESVFEEQVNEYLEFLGDETSNA' A
#
# COMPACT_ATOMS: atom_id res chain seq x y z
N MET A 1 -6.24 9.77 1.72
CA MET A 1 -5.82 8.37 1.60
C MET A 1 -6.01 7.64 2.90
N LYS A 2 -6.15 6.33 2.83
CA LYS A 2 -6.24 5.52 4.03
C LYS A 2 -4.87 5.00 4.42
N LEU A 3 -4.67 4.75 5.70
CA LEU A 3 -3.47 4.10 6.19
C LEU A 3 -3.73 2.62 6.36
N ALA A 4 -2.73 1.82 6.03
CA ALA A 4 -2.81 0.38 6.21
C ALA A 4 -1.44 -0.16 6.59
N ARG A 5 -1.43 -1.33 7.18
CA ARG A 5 -0.20 -2.05 7.49
C ARG A 5 -0.12 -3.25 6.57
N LEU A 6 1.05 -3.50 5.99
CA LEU A 6 1.24 -4.67 5.16
C LEU A 6 1.13 -5.94 6.00
N ARG A 7 0.32 -6.87 5.55
CA ARG A 7 0.23 -8.21 6.18
C ARG A 7 1.30 -9.15 5.65
N ARG A 8 1.84 -8.84 4.47
CA ARG A 8 2.82 -9.67 3.78
C ARG A 8 3.86 -8.78 3.15
N ASP A 9 5.03 -9.34 2.87
CA ASP A 9 6.05 -8.62 2.11
C ASP A 9 5.51 -8.33 0.71
N LEU A 10 5.83 -7.16 0.18
CA LEU A 10 5.32 -6.74 -1.12
C LEU A 10 6.43 -6.06 -1.89
N SER A 11 6.64 -6.47 -3.14
CA SER A 11 7.63 -5.84 -4.00
C SER A 11 7.03 -4.57 -4.59
N MET A 12 7.72 -3.48 -4.44
CA MET A 12 7.27 -2.18 -4.92
C MET A 12 8.31 -1.55 -5.80
N ILE A 13 7.90 -0.63 -6.65
CA ILE A 13 8.76 0.00 -7.64
C ILE A 13 8.95 1.47 -7.28
N THR A 14 10.20 1.95 -7.36
CA THR A 14 10.48 3.37 -7.24
C THR A 14 10.26 4.05 -8.59
N PRO A 15 10.12 5.37 -8.62
CA PRO A 15 10.06 6.10 -9.90
C PRO A 15 11.24 5.84 -10.81
N GLY A 16 12.39 5.46 -10.26
CA GLY A 16 13.56 5.10 -11.05
C GLY A 16 13.56 3.68 -11.55
N LEU A 17 12.43 2.97 -11.42
CA LEU A 17 12.24 1.60 -11.87
C LEU A 17 13.09 0.58 -11.11
N THR A 18 13.48 0.91 -9.88
CA THR A 18 14.16 -0.05 -9.00
C THR A 18 13.11 -0.78 -8.18
N ILE A 19 13.17 -2.10 -8.17
CA ILE A 19 12.25 -2.93 -7.39
C ILE A 19 12.83 -3.11 -6.00
N THR A 20 12.01 -2.82 -4.98
CA THR A 20 12.41 -2.96 -3.59
C THR A 20 11.34 -3.75 -2.85
N GLN A 21 11.76 -4.71 -2.04
CA GLN A 21 10.83 -5.48 -1.24
C GLN A 21 10.53 -4.72 0.05
N VAL A 22 9.25 -4.47 0.29
CA VAL A 22 8.77 -3.80 1.51
C VAL A 22 8.26 -4.88 2.44
N LYS A 23 8.75 -4.87 3.67
CA LYS A 23 8.47 -5.94 4.62
C LYS A 23 7.07 -5.83 5.22
N ALA A 24 6.50 -6.97 5.56
CA ALA A 24 5.26 -7.02 6.34
C ALA A 24 5.43 -6.19 7.61
N GLY A 25 4.36 -5.52 8.02
CA GLY A 25 4.39 -4.64 9.17
C GLY A 25 4.62 -3.17 8.82
N THR A 26 5.06 -2.89 7.59
CA THR A 26 5.28 -1.50 7.17
C THR A 26 3.93 -0.80 7.00
N VAL A 27 3.84 0.43 7.49
CA VAL A 27 2.64 1.25 7.32
C VAL A 27 2.73 1.95 5.97
N VAL A 28 1.65 1.85 5.20
CA VAL A 28 1.58 2.40 3.84
C VAL A 28 0.33 3.24 3.69
N GLN A 29 0.28 4.03 2.62
CA GLN A 29 -0.90 4.79 2.25
C GLN A 29 -1.59 4.09 1.09
N VAL A 30 -2.92 4.10 1.10
CA VAL A 30 -3.71 3.39 0.10
C VAL A 30 -4.68 4.37 -0.54
N ALA A 31 -4.62 4.47 -1.85
CA ALA A 31 -5.52 5.34 -2.61
C ALA A 31 -6.87 4.67 -2.81
N GLU A 32 -7.86 5.45 -3.26
CA GLU A 32 -9.18 4.91 -3.56
C GLU A 32 -9.10 3.87 -4.66
N PRO A 33 -9.91 2.81 -4.59
CA PRO A 33 -9.94 1.81 -5.65
C PRO A 33 -10.31 2.41 -7.00
N ARG A 34 -9.64 1.93 -8.04
CA ARG A 34 -9.95 2.33 -9.40
C ARG A 34 -9.78 1.13 -10.32
N ARG A 35 -10.82 0.83 -11.09
CA ARG A 35 -10.76 -0.22 -12.10
C ARG A 35 -10.32 -1.56 -11.54
N GLY A 36 -10.78 -1.87 -10.34
CA GLY A 36 -10.51 -3.16 -9.72
C GLY A 36 -9.16 -3.27 -9.04
N SER A 37 -8.44 -2.16 -8.87
CA SER A 37 -7.18 -2.20 -8.13
C SER A 37 -7.00 -0.92 -7.31
N VAL A 38 -6.08 -0.99 -6.35
CA VAL A 38 -5.73 0.15 -5.52
C VAL A 38 -4.22 0.38 -5.62
N LEU A 39 -3.82 1.65 -5.56
CA LEU A 39 -2.40 1.98 -5.48
C LEU A 39 -1.98 2.07 -4.03
N VAL A 40 -0.85 1.47 -3.73
CA VAL A 40 -0.28 1.44 -2.38
C VAL A 40 1.04 2.20 -2.43
N TYR A 41 1.21 3.14 -1.51
CA TYR A 41 2.40 3.98 -1.46
C TYR A 41 3.13 3.72 -0.16
N ALA A 42 4.40 3.34 -0.25
CA ALA A 42 5.24 3.12 0.92
C ALA A 42 6.25 4.27 1.05
N PRO A 43 6.84 4.45 2.25
CA PRO A 43 7.90 5.45 2.41
C PRO A 43 9.02 5.23 1.41
N GLY A 44 9.60 6.34 0.93
CA GLY A 44 10.66 6.27 -0.08
C GLY A 44 10.12 6.29 -1.50
N ARG A 45 8.86 6.68 -1.67
CA ARG A 45 8.21 6.79 -3.00
C ARG A 45 8.01 5.45 -3.67
N LEU A 46 7.93 4.40 -2.90
CA LEU A 46 7.68 3.07 -3.45
C LEU A 46 6.18 2.93 -3.74
N ILE A 47 5.85 2.35 -4.88
CA ILE A 47 4.46 2.22 -5.34
C ILE A 47 4.22 0.79 -5.82
N GLU A 48 3.04 0.28 -5.56
CA GLU A 48 2.57 -0.96 -6.14
C GLU A 48 1.05 -0.93 -6.27
N SER A 49 0.55 -1.70 -7.24
CA SER A 49 -0.88 -1.84 -7.47
C SER A 49 -1.31 -3.20 -6.96
N VAL A 50 -2.37 -3.23 -6.16
CA VAL A 50 -2.90 -4.47 -5.60
C VAL A 50 -4.33 -4.63 -6.10
N PHE A 51 -4.67 -5.83 -6.59
CA PHE A 51 -6.03 -6.10 -7.03
C PHE A 51 -6.99 -5.94 -5.86
N GLU A 52 -8.14 -5.34 -6.14
CA GLU A 52 -9.13 -5.06 -5.11
C GLU A 52 -9.54 -6.33 -4.36
N GLU A 53 -9.65 -7.44 -5.07
CA GLU A 53 -10.02 -8.72 -4.48
C GLU A 53 -8.95 -9.28 -3.54
N GLN A 54 -7.71 -8.78 -3.63
CA GLN A 54 -6.61 -9.24 -2.78
C GLN A 54 -6.25 -8.25 -1.69
N VAL A 55 -6.97 -7.13 -1.61
CA VAL A 55 -6.65 -6.08 -0.66
C VAL A 55 -6.59 -6.60 0.78
N ASN A 56 -7.58 -7.40 1.17
CA ASN A 56 -7.62 -7.91 2.54
C ASN A 56 -6.51 -8.90 2.84
N GLU A 57 -5.96 -9.53 1.81
CA GLU A 57 -4.84 -10.46 1.99
C GLU A 57 -3.54 -9.71 2.27
N TYR A 58 -3.36 -8.55 1.66
CA TYR A 58 -2.12 -7.80 1.75
C TYR A 58 -2.15 -6.66 2.76
N LEU A 59 -3.34 -6.13 3.07
CA LEU A 59 -3.45 -4.89 3.82
C LEU A 59 -4.36 -5.04 5.03
N GLU A 60 -3.91 -4.49 6.14
CA GLU A 60 -4.72 -4.33 7.34
C GLU A 60 -4.98 -2.84 7.48
N PHE A 61 -6.21 -2.41 7.26
CA PHE A 61 -6.54 -0.99 7.30
C PHE A 61 -6.52 -0.45 8.72
N LEU A 62 -5.90 0.72 8.89
CA LEU A 62 -5.75 1.36 10.19
C LEU A 62 -6.62 2.60 10.33
N GLY A 63 -7.27 3.01 9.23
CA GLY A 63 -8.13 4.19 9.23
C GLY A 63 -7.62 5.23 8.25
N ASP A 64 -8.30 6.38 8.24
CA ASP A 64 -7.90 7.47 7.37
C ASP A 64 -6.69 8.19 7.93
N GLU A 65 -5.89 8.70 7.02
CA GLU A 65 -4.70 9.46 7.34
C GLU A 65 -5.03 10.71 8.16
N THR A 66 -6.23 11.26 7.98
CA THR A 66 -6.65 12.46 8.67
C THR A 66 -7.46 12.20 9.93
N SER A 67 -7.65 10.95 10.29
CA SER A 67 -8.59 10.60 11.35
C SER A 67 -8.04 10.74 12.76
N ASN A 68 -6.79 11.08 12.90
CA ASN A 68 -6.14 11.15 14.20
C ASN A 68 -6.03 12.57 14.72
N ALA A 69 -6.86 13.41 14.24
CA ALA A 69 -6.84 14.82 14.64
C ALA A 69 -7.03 14.96 16.15
#